data_3dc5ea84b4fc4a1429bd0c9f200073cc
#
_entry.id   3dc5ea84b4fc4a1429bd0c9f200073cc
#
_cell.length_a   1.000
_cell.length_b   1.000
_cell.length_c   1.000
_cell.angle_alpha   90.00
_cell.angle_beta   90.00
_cell.angle_gamma   90.00
#
_symmetry.space_group_name_H-M   'P 1'
#
loop_
_entity.id
_entity.type
_entity.pdbx_description
1 polymer ?
#
loop_
_entity_poly.entity_id
_entity_poly.type
_entity_poly.pdbx_seq_one_letter_code
_entity_poly.pdbx_strand_id
1 'polypeptide(L)'
;MIVSTKGRYALRVMLCFAQRGGDEFVPLKEIAEAEGISQKYLESIMTILSKAGFVDAVHGKGGGYRLHRKPEAYTVGSILKLTEGSLAAVSCTSQGASACSRTTCCQTLPMWERLEKMIDEFFEGITLADLLREGQTGL
;
A
#
# COMPACT_ATOMS: atom_id res chain seq x y z
N MET A 1 -3.64 3.30 15.38
CA MET A 1 -2.99 2.86 14.12
C MET A 1 -1.99 3.90 13.67
N ILE A 2 -0.82 3.46 13.31
CA ILE A 2 0.20 4.31 12.68
C ILE A 2 0.63 3.59 11.40
N VAL A 3 0.51 4.27 10.26
CA VAL A 3 0.99 3.72 8.99
C VAL A 3 2.52 3.75 9.02
N SER A 4 3.15 2.60 8.80
CA SER A 4 4.61 2.47 8.86
C SER A 4 5.30 3.19 7.69
N THR A 5 6.60 3.39 7.84
CA THR A 5 7.45 3.89 6.75
C THR A 5 7.36 2.97 5.53
N LYS A 6 7.32 1.66 5.73
CA LYS A 6 7.17 0.67 4.65
C LYS A 6 5.88 0.89 3.87
N GLY A 7 4.75 1.08 4.55
CA GLY A 7 3.46 1.35 3.90
C GLY A 7 3.46 2.64 3.11
N ARG A 8 3.98 3.71 3.69
CA ARG A 8 4.08 5.01 3.00
C ARG A 8 5.00 4.93 1.77
N TYR A 9 6.12 4.25 1.89
CA TYR A 9 7.05 4.08 0.78
C TYR A 9 6.47 3.19 -0.31
N ALA A 10 5.74 2.13 0.06
CA ALA A 10 5.06 1.28 -0.93
C ALA A 10 4.08 2.10 -1.77
N LEU A 11 3.31 3.00 -1.16
CA LEU A 11 2.42 3.90 -1.89
C LEU A 11 3.18 4.81 -2.85
N ARG A 12 4.26 5.43 -2.39
CA ARG A 12 5.09 6.31 -3.23
C ARG A 12 5.69 5.56 -4.41
N VAL A 13 6.17 4.35 -4.18
CA VAL A 13 6.75 3.49 -5.22
C VAL A 13 5.69 3.10 -6.26
N MET A 14 4.51 2.69 -5.81
CA MET A 14 3.42 2.35 -6.72
C MET A 14 2.97 3.56 -7.54
N LEU A 15 2.91 4.74 -6.94
CA LEU A 15 2.63 5.99 -7.64
C LEU A 15 3.72 6.33 -8.66
N CYS A 16 4.97 6.10 -8.33
CA CYS A 16 6.08 6.33 -9.25
C CYS A 16 5.96 5.47 -10.52
N PHE A 17 5.61 4.19 -10.35
CA PHE A 17 5.33 3.33 -11.50
C PHE A 17 4.11 3.82 -12.31
N ALA A 18 3.06 4.23 -11.62
CA ALA A 18 1.84 4.72 -12.26
C ALA A 18 2.09 6.02 -13.06
N GLN A 19 2.91 6.92 -12.54
CA GLN A 19 3.28 8.17 -13.22
C GLN A 19 4.10 7.94 -14.49
N ARG A 20 5.01 6.97 -14.44
CA ARG A 20 5.85 6.64 -15.60
C ARG A 20 5.02 6.01 -16.70
N GLY A 21 3.93 5.32 -16.34
CA GLY A 21 2.93 4.80 -17.26
C GLY A 21 3.45 3.77 -18.24
N GLY A 22 2.52 3.09 -18.89
CA GLY A 22 2.82 2.23 -19.99
C GLY A 22 3.31 0.83 -19.63
N ASP A 23 3.71 0.10 -20.66
CA ASP A 23 4.06 -1.31 -20.57
C ASP A 23 5.56 -1.54 -20.34
N GLU A 24 6.33 -0.47 -20.23
CA GLU A 24 7.78 -0.57 -20.06
C GLU A 24 8.16 -0.92 -18.63
N PHE A 25 9.15 -1.80 -18.49
CA PHE A 25 9.74 -2.13 -17.20
C PHE A 25 10.70 -1.03 -16.76
N VAL A 26 10.58 -0.58 -15.51
CA VAL A 26 11.43 0.46 -14.95
C VAL A 26 12.46 -0.17 -14.02
N PRO A 27 13.76 0.09 -14.23
CA PRO A 27 14.79 -0.43 -13.34
C PRO A 27 14.61 0.07 -11.91
N LEU A 28 14.82 -0.82 -10.96
CA LEU A 28 14.67 -0.49 -9.53
C LEU A 28 15.58 0.65 -9.10
N LYS A 29 16.77 0.73 -9.68
CA LYS A 29 17.73 1.81 -9.41
C LYS A 29 17.14 3.19 -9.68
N GLU A 30 16.39 3.33 -10.79
CA GLU A 30 15.74 4.60 -11.13
C GLU A 30 14.68 5.00 -10.11
N ILE A 31 13.91 4.03 -9.64
CA ILE A 31 12.88 4.27 -8.60
C ILE A 31 13.55 4.65 -7.28
N ALA A 32 14.62 3.95 -6.91
CA ALA A 32 15.37 4.24 -5.69
C ALA A 32 15.92 5.68 -5.70
N GLU A 33 16.49 6.11 -6.81
CA GLU A 33 17.02 7.45 -6.98
C GLU A 33 15.90 8.51 -6.96
N ALA A 34 14.81 8.26 -7.70
CA ALA A 34 13.69 9.20 -7.78
C ALA A 34 13.01 9.41 -6.42
N GLU A 35 12.88 8.36 -5.61
CA GLU A 35 12.18 8.39 -4.34
C GLU A 35 13.10 8.61 -3.13
N GLY A 36 14.42 8.61 -3.33
CA GLY A 36 15.37 8.78 -2.24
C GLY A 36 15.35 7.62 -1.23
N ILE A 37 15.08 6.40 -1.71
CA ILE A 37 15.00 5.19 -0.91
C ILE A 37 16.22 4.32 -1.23
N SER A 38 16.82 3.69 -0.21
CA SER A 38 17.93 2.76 -0.47
C SER A 38 17.43 1.58 -1.33
N GLN A 39 18.25 1.14 -2.26
CA GLN A 39 17.87 0.05 -3.14
C GLN A 39 17.55 -1.23 -2.37
N LYS A 40 18.32 -1.53 -1.32
CA LYS A 40 18.10 -2.71 -0.47
C LYS A 40 16.73 -2.67 0.23
N TYR A 41 16.35 -1.50 0.76
CA TYR A 41 15.03 -1.34 1.39
C TYR A 41 13.91 -1.44 0.36
N LEU A 42 14.11 -0.85 -0.80
CA LEU A 42 13.15 -0.91 -1.90
C LEU A 42 12.96 -2.35 -2.39
N GLU A 43 14.01 -3.17 -2.44
CA GLU A 43 13.92 -4.59 -2.79
C GLU A 43 13.00 -5.35 -1.84
N SER A 44 13.03 -5.02 -0.55
CA SER A 44 12.15 -5.64 0.44
C SER A 44 10.67 -5.31 0.18
N ILE A 45 10.38 -4.09 -0.21
CA ILE A 45 9.04 -3.65 -0.59
C ILE A 45 8.60 -4.36 -1.88
N MET A 46 9.47 -4.39 -2.87
CA MET A 46 9.16 -5.03 -4.17
C MET A 46 8.89 -6.52 -4.03
N THR A 47 9.57 -7.20 -3.12
CA THR A 47 9.30 -8.61 -2.83
C THR A 47 7.85 -8.82 -2.38
N ILE A 48 7.36 -7.97 -1.50
CA ILE A 48 5.97 -8.03 -1.02
C ILE A 48 4.99 -7.77 -2.16
N LEU A 49 5.21 -6.70 -2.93
CA LEU A 49 4.35 -6.32 -4.04
C LEU A 49 4.33 -7.38 -5.15
N SER A 50 5.49 -7.95 -5.45
CA SER A 50 5.63 -8.99 -6.47
C SER A 50 4.92 -10.28 -6.09
N LYS A 51 5.07 -10.73 -4.84
CA LYS A 51 4.39 -11.92 -4.33
C LYS A 51 2.86 -11.78 -4.36
N ALA A 52 2.36 -10.58 -4.17
CA ALA A 52 0.93 -10.31 -4.21
C ALA A 52 0.39 -10.11 -5.64
N GLY A 53 1.26 -10.13 -6.64
CA GLY A 53 0.86 -9.91 -8.03
C GLY A 53 0.52 -8.47 -8.37
N PHE A 54 1.02 -7.51 -7.59
CA PHE A 54 0.77 -6.09 -7.81
C PHE A 54 1.70 -5.49 -8.88
N VAL A 55 2.85 -6.10 -9.07
CA VAL A 55 3.84 -5.70 -10.08
C VAL A 55 4.34 -6.91 -10.83
N ASP A 56 4.71 -6.69 -12.08
CA ASP A 56 5.43 -7.67 -12.89
C ASP A 56 6.92 -7.35 -12.81
N ALA A 57 7.76 -8.38 -12.85
CA ALA A 57 9.20 -8.25 -12.77
C ALA A 57 9.88 -9.01 -13.93
N VAL A 58 10.90 -8.39 -14.49
CA VAL A 58 11.79 -9.04 -15.47
C VAL A 58 13.22 -8.85 -14.99
N HIS A 59 13.96 -9.93 -14.94
CA HIS A 59 15.37 -9.93 -14.53
C HIS A 59 16.30 -9.75 -15.72
N GLY A 60 17.50 -9.24 -15.44
CA GLY A 60 18.55 -9.11 -16.43
C GLY A 60 18.63 -7.73 -17.06
N LYS A 61 19.36 -7.64 -18.18
CA LYS A 61 19.58 -6.38 -18.89
C LYS A 61 18.26 -5.90 -19.50
N GLY A 62 17.90 -4.64 -19.25
CA GLY A 62 16.62 -4.09 -19.68
C GLY A 62 15.45 -4.50 -18.80
N GLY A 63 15.72 -5.19 -17.68
CA GLY A 63 14.71 -5.60 -16.72
C GLY A 63 14.29 -4.51 -15.76
N GLY A 64 13.39 -4.85 -14.89
CA GLY A 64 12.82 -3.95 -13.89
C GLY A 64 11.45 -4.39 -13.48
N TYR A 65 10.64 -3.45 -13.09
CA TYR A 65 9.27 -3.68 -12.62
C TYR A 65 8.29 -2.76 -13.34
N ARG A 66 7.04 -3.21 -13.41
CA ARG A 66 5.92 -2.39 -13.88
C ARG A 66 4.64 -2.79 -13.15
N LEU A 67 3.64 -1.95 -13.17
CA LEU A 67 2.33 -2.30 -12.63
C LEU A 67 1.73 -3.45 -13.43
N HIS A 68 1.13 -4.41 -12.72
CA HIS A 68 0.43 -5.54 -13.35
C HIS A 68 -0.93 -5.11 -13.95
N ARG A 69 -1.57 -4.10 -13.35
CA ARG A 69 -2.87 -3.58 -13.74
C ARG A 69 -2.81 -2.05 -13.87
N LYS A 70 -3.90 -1.47 -14.37
CA LYS A 70 -4.01 -0.01 -14.47
C LYS A 70 -4.12 0.64 -13.09
N PRO A 71 -3.68 1.90 -12.92
CA PRO A 71 -3.73 2.60 -11.63
C PRO A 71 -5.11 2.62 -10.98
N GLU A 72 -6.19 2.62 -11.76
CA GLU A 72 -7.57 2.58 -11.28
C GLU A 72 -7.91 1.29 -10.52
N ALA A 73 -7.16 0.23 -10.77
CA ALA A 73 -7.41 -1.08 -10.15
C ALA A 73 -6.78 -1.23 -8.76
N TYR A 74 -5.97 -0.26 -8.31
CA TYR A 74 -5.29 -0.31 -7.01
C TYR A 74 -5.91 0.71 -6.07
N THR A 75 -6.44 0.25 -4.94
CA THR A 75 -6.85 1.16 -3.87
C THR A 75 -5.68 1.39 -2.90
N VAL A 76 -5.68 2.53 -2.25
CA VAL A 76 -4.73 2.81 -1.16
C VAL A 76 -4.84 1.72 -0.09
N GLY A 77 -6.09 1.32 0.23
CA GLY A 77 -6.35 0.26 1.20
C GLY A 77 -5.70 -1.06 0.83
N SER A 78 -5.76 -1.47 -0.44
CA SER A 78 -5.16 -2.73 -0.88
C SER A 78 -3.65 -2.75 -0.69
N ILE A 79 -2.98 -1.64 -0.94
CA ILE A 79 -1.52 -1.52 -0.78
C ILE A 79 -1.14 -1.49 0.70
N LEU A 80 -1.84 -0.70 1.50
CA LEU A 80 -1.55 -0.60 2.94
C LEU A 80 -1.81 -1.91 3.68
N LYS A 81 -2.89 -2.60 3.38
CA LYS A 81 -3.18 -3.92 3.98
C LYS A 81 -2.10 -4.93 3.67
N LEU A 82 -1.54 -4.87 2.47
CA LEU A 82 -0.47 -5.76 2.08
C LEU A 82 0.81 -5.53 2.89
N THR A 83 1.16 -4.29 3.17
CA THR A 83 2.40 -3.94 3.87
C THR A 83 2.25 -3.91 5.39
N GLU A 84 1.09 -3.51 5.89
CA GLU A 84 0.84 -3.40 7.34
C GLU A 84 0.28 -4.69 7.95
N GLY A 85 -0.34 -5.54 7.14
CA GLY A 85 -1.07 -6.71 7.61
C GLY A 85 -2.45 -6.38 8.15
N SER A 86 -2.58 -5.38 9.00
CA SER A 86 -3.85 -4.93 9.56
C SER A 86 -3.88 -3.40 9.64
N LEU A 87 -5.03 -2.81 9.36
CA LEU A 87 -5.29 -1.37 9.54
C LEU A 87 -6.15 -1.11 10.78
N ALA A 88 -6.28 -2.09 11.66
CA ALA A 88 -7.04 -1.94 12.89
C ALA A 88 -6.42 -0.88 13.81
N ALA A 89 -7.27 -0.02 14.38
CA ALA A 89 -6.82 1.03 15.29
C ALA A 89 -6.38 0.48 16.64
N VAL A 90 -6.95 -0.67 17.05
CA VAL A 90 -6.65 -1.35 18.31
C VAL A 90 -6.45 -2.83 18.06
N SER A 91 -5.71 -3.49 18.97
CA SER A 91 -5.38 -4.90 18.82
C SER A 91 -6.58 -5.84 18.88
N CYS A 92 -7.62 -5.46 19.60
CA CYS A 92 -8.83 -6.29 19.75
C CYS A 92 -9.70 -6.36 18.49
N THR A 93 -9.50 -5.47 17.52
CA THR A 93 -10.20 -5.50 16.23
C THR A 93 -9.30 -5.96 15.09
N SER A 94 -8.01 -6.19 15.33
CA SER A 94 -7.10 -6.66 14.27
C SER A 94 -7.40 -8.11 13.89
N GLN A 95 -7.28 -8.42 12.61
CA GLN A 95 -7.45 -9.79 12.13
C GLN A 95 -6.40 -10.71 12.74
N GLY A 96 -6.83 -11.87 13.21
CA GLY A 96 -5.96 -12.85 13.84
C GLY A 96 -5.62 -12.54 15.29
N ALA A 97 -6.16 -11.45 15.84
CA ALA A 97 -6.00 -11.16 17.26
C ALA A 97 -6.71 -12.21 18.10
N SER A 98 -6.14 -12.55 19.24
CA SER A 98 -6.82 -13.37 20.24
C SER A 98 -8.08 -12.64 20.70
N ALA A 99 -9.18 -13.36 20.83
CA ALA A 99 -10.41 -12.77 21.33
C ALA A 99 -10.17 -12.14 22.71
N CYS A 100 -10.51 -10.85 22.85
CA CYS A 100 -10.44 -10.18 24.14
C CYS A 100 -11.46 -10.80 25.09
N SER A 101 -11.05 -11.08 26.33
CA SER A 101 -11.93 -11.65 27.33
C SER A 101 -13.14 -10.75 27.65
N ARG A 102 -13.09 -9.47 27.27
CA ARG A 102 -14.15 -8.49 27.50
C ARG A 102 -15.01 -8.20 26.26
N THR A 103 -14.84 -8.94 25.17
CA THR A 103 -15.56 -8.70 23.92
C THR A 103 -17.09 -8.61 24.09
N THR A 104 -17.65 -9.43 24.95
CA THR A 104 -19.10 -9.49 25.19
C THR A 104 -19.64 -8.36 26.04
N CYS A 105 -18.79 -7.66 26.82
CA CYS A 105 -19.19 -6.59 27.74
C CYS A 105 -18.41 -5.29 27.56
N CYS A 106 -17.56 -5.19 26.56
CA CYS A 106 -16.76 -4.00 26.32
C CYS A 106 -17.61 -2.87 25.72
N GLN A 107 -17.80 -1.81 26.49
CA GLN A 107 -18.61 -0.66 26.06
C GLN A 107 -17.94 0.16 24.97
N THR A 108 -16.62 0.08 24.81
CA THR A 108 -15.87 0.84 23.79
C THR A 108 -15.70 0.06 22.48
N LEU A 109 -15.93 -1.24 22.47
CA LEU A 109 -15.74 -2.07 21.27
C LEU A 109 -16.54 -1.57 20.05
N PRO A 110 -17.84 -1.25 20.18
CA PRO A 110 -18.61 -0.76 19.02
C PRO A 110 -18.04 0.53 18.43
N MET A 111 -17.47 1.40 19.25
CA MET A 111 -16.80 2.61 18.78
C MET A 111 -15.55 2.27 17.96
N TRP A 112 -14.72 1.33 18.42
CA TRP A 112 -13.52 0.91 17.71
C TRP A 112 -13.86 0.23 16.39
N GLU A 113 -14.88 -0.60 16.37
CA GLU A 113 -15.36 -1.25 15.14
C GLU A 113 -15.84 -0.22 14.10
N ARG A 114 -16.53 0.82 14.55
CA ARG A 114 -16.95 1.92 13.66
C ARG A 114 -15.76 2.68 13.11
N LEU A 115 -14.77 2.98 13.93
CA LEU A 115 -13.55 3.65 13.49
C LEU A 115 -12.82 2.81 12.45
N GLU A 116 -12.67 1.51 12.70
CA GLU A 116 -12.04 0.59 11.76
C GLU A 116 -12.76 0.58 10.41
N LYS A 117 -14.09 0.54 10.44
CA LYS A 117 -14.89 0.60 9.22
C LYS A 117 -14.68 1.91 8.47
N MET A 118 -14.63 3.04 9.17
CA MET A 118 -14.37 4.35 8.57
C MET A 118 -12.98 4.41 7.92
N ILE A 119 -11.97 3.86 8.57
CA ILE A 119 -10.61 3.79 8.04
C ILE A 119 -10.58 2.94 6.76
N ASP A 120 -11.23 1.77 6.81
CA ASP A 120 -11.29 0.87 5.66
C ASP A 120 -12.00 1.51 4.47
N GLU A 121 -13.17 2.08 4.69
CA GLU A 121 -13.94 2.76 3.65
C GLU A 121 -13.17 3.95 3.06
N PHE A 122 -12.47 4.70 3.90
CA PHE A 122 -11.65 5.83 3.45
C PHE A 122 -10.55 5.37 2.49
N PHE A 123 -9.75 4.40 2.90
CA PHE A 123 -8.63 3.94 2.08
C PHE A 123 -9.05 3.11 0.86
N GLU A 124 -10.14 2.36 0.96
CA GLU A 124 -10.68 1.61 -0.18
C GLU A 124 -11.37 2.53 -1.19
N GLY A 125 -11.75 3.73 -0.79
CA GLY A 125 -12.36 4.73 -1.68
C GLY A 125 -11.38 5.56 -2.50
N ILE A 126 -10.07 5.39 -2.30
CA ILE A 126 -9.04 6.17 -3.00
C ILE A 126 -8.18 5.22 -3.83
N THR A 127 -8.07 5.48 -5.13
CA THR A 127 -7.21 4.70 -6.03
C THR A 127 -5.89 5.42 -6.31
N LEU A 128 -4.93 4.71 -6.87
CA LEU A 128 -3.70 5.34 -7.36
C LEU A 128 -4.01 6.39 -8.43
N ALA A 129 -4.99 6.13 -9.29
CA ALA A 129 -5.42 7.08 -10.31
C ALA A 129 -5.96 8.37 -9.68
N ASP A 130 -6.72 8.26 -8.58
CA ASP A 130 -7.20 9.43 -7.84
C ASP A 130 -6.05 10.28 -7.31
N LEU A 131 -5.06 9.64 -6.70
CA LEU A 131 -3.88 10.33 -6.16
C LEU A 131 -3.06 11.03 -7.25
N LEU A 132 -2.94 10.41 -8.42
CA LEU A 132 -2.27 11.02 -9.55
C LEU A 132 -2.97 12.30 -10.02
N ARG A 133 -4.30 12.29 -10.07
CA ARG A 133 -5.09 13.46 -10.46
C ARG A 133 -4.94 14.60 -9.44
N GLU A 134 -5.00 14.28 -8.16
CA GLU A 134 -4.84 15.27 -7.09
C GLU A 134 -3.44 15.90 -7.12
N GLY A 135 -2.41 15.10 -7.34
CA GLY A 135 -1.04 15.58 -7.46
C GLY A 135 -0.82 16.53 -8.64
N GLN A 136 -1.60 16.38 -9.71
CA GLN A 136 -1.51 17.24 -10.88
C GLN A 136 -2.19 18.59 -10.69
N THR A 137 -3.11 18.72 -9.75
CA THR A 137 -3.82 19.98 -9.50
C THR A 137 -3.04 20.96 -8.61
N GLY A 138 -1.83 20.62 -8.18
CA GLY A 138 -0.94 21.54 -7.48
C GLY A 138 -1.37 21.89 -6.05
N LEU A 139 -2.09 21.03 -5.42
CA LEU A 139 -2.46 21.19 -4.01
C LEU A 139 -1.31 20.92 -3.07
#